data_65ac6fbf6175a820c2ba51783b617e1b
#
_entry.id   65ac6fbf6175a820c2ba51783b617e1b
#
_cell.length_a   1.000
_cell.length_b   1.000
_cell.length_c   1.000
_cell.angle_alpha   90.00
_cell.angle_beta   90.00
_cell.angle_gamma   90.00
#
_symmetry.space_group_name_H-M   'P 1'
#
loop_
_entity.id
_entity.type
_entity.pdbx_description
1 polymer ?
#
loop_
_entity_poly.entity_id
_entity_poly.type
_entity_poly.pdbx_seq_one_letter_code
_entity_poly.pdbx_strand_id
1 'polypeptide(L)'
;MKKTVIALSALLAFTGAVAAPNWTDWDTFKSVSMESGRVIDPSDSRLITTSEGESYALFFALVAGDKAAFESILAWTENNLAEGDLTKHQPAWLWGRRTADEGALWTILDTNNAADSDMWIAYALLEAGRLWNRPDYVTKAHAMMALLKKDVRTVKNLGDVLLPGRVGFENQGSVKLNPSYAPLFILKRFAAEDPAWESVWAGSLRMLLRSAPDGFSPDWVTFDREGRIVDRADEDSAVGSYNAIRTYLWAAMTAEDTPTFASLAERFTPMVKAARRLGRPPEKVNLNTLAMNHAGNAGFAGCVLELARRTPGETATADRLRTAVASHDVTRESYYTNVLALFARALDEKRFRIDAEGRLHLPLETR
;
A
#
# COMPACT_ATOMS: atom_id res chain seq x y z
N MET A 1 56.14 -11.13 -45.67
CA MET A 1 55.09 -11.49 -44.72
C MET A 1 54.77 -10.24 -43.92
N LYS A 2 53.65 -9.57 -44.24
CA LYS A 2 53.15 -8.38 -43.51
C LYS A 2 52.16 -8.83 -42.46
N LYS A 3 52.44 -8.56 -41.17
CA LYS A 3 51.52 -8.83 -40.06
C LYS A 3 50.55 -7.65 -39.93
N THR A 4 49.27 -7.86 -40.19
CA THR A 4 48.20 -6.89 -39.95
C THR A 4 47.78 -7.00 -38.51
N VAL A 5 47.96 -5.92 -37.73
CA VAL A 5 47.45 -5.78 -36.35
C VAL A 5 46.03 -5.19 -36.44
N ILE A 6 45.03 -5.95 -36.07
CA ILE A 6 43.66 -5.48 -35.93
C ILE A 6 43.53 -4.91 -34.50
N ALA A 7 43.35 -3.59 -34.39
CA ALA A 7 43.05 -2.94 -33.13
C ALA A 7 41.50 -3.06 -32.91
N LEU A 8 41.11 -3.74 -31.84
CA LEU A 8 39.72 -3.86 -31.39
C LEU A 8 39.45 -2.65 -30.49
N SER A 9 38.76 -1.65 -31.02
CA SER A 9 38.25 -0.51 -30.25
C SER A 9 36.99 -0.93 -29.47
N ALA A 10 37.10 -1.11 -28.18
CA ALA A 10 35.98 -1.28 -27.29
C ALA A 10 35.24 0.06 -27.12
N LEU A 11 34.04 0.17 -27.70
CA LEU A 11 33.13 1.28 -27.49
C LEU A 11 32.49 1.09 -26.11
N LEU A 12 32.97 1.81 -25.12
CA LEU A 12 32.29 1.96 -23.82
C LEU A 12 31.05 2.84 -24.03
N ALA A 13 29.89 2.21 -24.15
CA ALA A 13 28.62 2.90 -24.11
C ALA A 13 28.41 3.40 -22.65
N PHE A 14 28.68 4.67 -22.41
CA PHE A 14 28.18 5.35 -21.22
C PHE A 14 26.66 5.46 -21.35
N THR A 15 25.93 4.56 -20.73
CA THR A 15 24.50 4.74 -20.47
C THR A 15 24.39 5.78 -19.36
N GLY A 16 24.31 7.05 -19.74
CA GLY A 16 23.98 8.11 -18.81
C GLY A 16 22.65 7.79 -18.14
N ALA A 17 22.63 7.60 -16.84
CA ALA A 17 21.41 7.49 -16.06
C ALA A 17 20.62 8.79 -16.28
N VAL A 18 19.52 8.72 -17.01
CA VAL A 18 18.57 9.83 -17.11
C VAL A 18 17.93 9.95 -15.73
N ALA A 19 18.13 11.10 -15.07
CA ALA A 19 17.52 11.36 -13.77
C ALA A 19 16.00 11.22 -13.91
N ALA A 20 15.37 10.56 -12.95
CA ALA A 20 13.91 10.51 -12.86
C ALA A 20 13.37 11.94 -12.83
N PRO A 21 12.21 12.22 -13.49
CA PRO A 21 11.64 13.56 -13.46
C PRO A 21 11.37 13.98 -12.01
N ASN A 22 11.76 15.23 -11.68
CA ASN A 22 11.61 15.80 -10.34
C ASN A 22 10.16 15.62 -9.84
N TRP A 23 10.01 15.09 -8.62
CA TRP A 23 8.70 14.91 -7.99
C TRP A 23 8.56 15.84 -6.78
N THR A 24 8.11 17.05 -7.05
CA THR A 24 7.97 18.12 -6.06
C THR A 24 7.13 17.70 -4.85
N ASP A 25 6.06 16.92 -5.07
CA ASP A 25 5.21 16.44 -3.96
C ASP A 25 5.97 15.51 -3.01
N TRP A 26 6.82 14.63 -3.57
CA TRP A 26 7.70 13.78 -2.77
C TRP A 26 8.72 14.61 -1.99
N ASP A 27 9.34 15.61 -2.63
CA ASP A 27 10.29 16.49 -1.94
C ASP A 27 9.61 17.28 -0.82
N THR A 28 8.40 17.76 -1.05
CA THR A 28 7.59 18.44 -0.03
C THR A 28 7.24 17.47 1.11
N PHE A 29 6.76 16.26 0.79
CA PHE A 29 6.45 15.24 1.80
C PHE A 29 7.66 14.92 2.68
N LYS A 30 8.83 14.71 2.07
CA LYS A 30 10.08 14.52 2.83
C LYS A 30 10.35 15.67 3.80
N SER A 31 10.18 16.91 3.33
CA SER A 31 10.50 18.09 4.13
C SER A 31 9.56 18.29 5.33
N VAL A 32 8.29 17.87 5.23
CA VAL A 32 7.29 18.09 6.29
C VAL A 32 7.05 16.87 7.18
N SER A 33 7.29 15.66 6.67
CA SER A 33 6.94 14.41 7.36
C SER A 33 8.12 13.51 7.67
N MET A 34 9.37 13.85 7.26
CA MET A 34 10.51 12.95 7.46
C MET A 34 11.65 13.62 8.23
N GLU A 35 12.32 12.84 9.07
CA GLU A 35 13.52 13.23 9.80
C GLU A 35 14.50 12.05 9.88
N SER A 36 15.67 12.18 9.26
CA SER A 36 16.75 11.17 9.30
C SER A 36 16.30 9.75 8.90
N GLY A 37 15.46 9.63 7.87
CA GLY A 37 14.92 8.36 7.40
C GLY A 37 13.64 7.89 8.12
N ARG A 38 13.24 8.58 9.17
CA ARG A 38 12.02 8.32 9.93
C ARG A 38 10.84 9.10 9.34
N VAL A 39 9.71 8.45 9.14
CA VAL A 39 8.43 9.09 8.78
C VAL A 39 7.64 9.39 10.05
N ILE A 40 7.21 10.63 10.22
CA ILE A 40 6.54 11.11 11.43
C ILE A 40 5.09 11.47 11.12
N ASP A 41 4.16 10.86 11.86
CA ASP A 41 2.78 11.32 11.94
C ASP A 41 2.62 12.22 13.17
N PRO A 42 2.47 13.54 13.00
CA PRO A 42 2.33 14.47 14.11
C PRO A 42 0.89 14.62 14.59
N SER A 43 -0.08 13.91 14.01
CA SER A 43 -1.48 13.92 14.48
C SER A 43 -1.62 13.31 15.87
N ASP A 44 -0.68 12.44 16.26
CA ASP A 44 -0.54 11.91 17.61
C ASP A 44 0.53 12.70 18.38
N SER A 45 0.20 13.14 19.60
CA SER A 45 1.12 13.90 20.47
C SER A 45 2.41 13.15 20.82
N ARG A 46 2.43 11.83 20.66
CA ARG A 46 3.60 10.98 20.80
C ARG A 46 4.54 11.06 19.59
N LEU A 47 4.19 11.84 18.55
CA LEU A 47 4.93 11.95 17.29
C LEU A 47 5.27 10.56 16.74
N ILE A 48 4.23 9.78 16.46
CA ILE A 48 4.36 8.37 16.12
C ILE A 48 4.99 8.16 14.75
N THR A 49 5.60 6.99 14.61
CA THR A 49 5.96 6.37 13.33
C THR A 49 5.27 5.02 13.26
N THR A 50 4.63 4.76 12.14
CA THR A 50 4.04 3.46 11.86
C THR A 50 4.86 2.75 10.78
N SER A 51 4.91 1.42 10.85
CA SER A 51 5.50 0.63 9.75
C SER A 51 4.78 0.88 8.42
N GLU A 52 3.48 1.26 8.45
CA GLU A 52 2.73 1.70 7.27
C GLU A 52 3.38 2.93 6.63
N GLY A 53 3.67 3.96 7.43
CA GLY A 53 4.29 5.19 6.96
C GLY A 53 5.65 4.95 6.33
N GLU A 54 6.49 4.14 6.98
CA GLU A 54 7.80 3.75 6.46
C GLU A 54 7.66 2.98 5.13
N SER A 55 6.72 2.04 5.05
CA SER A 55 6.48 1.21 3.88
C SER A 55 6.05 2.01 2.65
N TYR A 56 5.15 2.98 2.84
CA TYR A 56 4.71 3.87 1.76
C TYR A 56 5.80 4.84 1.33
N ALA A 57 6.59 5.37 2.27
CA ALA A 57 7.72 6.24 1.95
C ALA A 57 8.81 5.49 1.17
N LEU A 58 9.09 4.21 1.47
CA LEU A 58 9.95 3.36 0.65
C LEU A 58 9.42 3.26 -0.80
N PHE A 59 8.14 3.03 -0.97
CA PHE A 59 7.54 2.98 -2.30
C PHE A 59 7.63 4.31 -3.03
N PHE A 60 7.38 5.44 -2.37
CA PHE A 60 7.51 6.76 -3.00
C PHE A 60 8.97 7.07 -3.36
N ALA A 61 9.93 6.75 -2.50
CA ALA A 61 11.35 6.89 -2.80
C ALA A 61 11.76 6.05 -4.03
N LEU A 62 11.22 4.82 -4.14
CA LEU A 62 11.44 3.97 -5.31
C LEU A 62 10.87 4.59 -6.59
N VAL A 63 9.62 5.08 -6.55
CA VAL A 63 8.96 5.74 -7.70
C VAL A 63 9.69 7.01 -8.10
N ALA A 64 10.21 7.77 -7.14
CA ALA A 64 11.03 8.97 -7.37
C ALA A 64 12.43 8.65 -7.88
N GLY A 65 12.89 7.40 -7.81
CA GLY A 65 14.29 7.04 -8.08
C GLY A 65 15.27 7.58 -7.02
N ASP A 66 14.75 7.96 -5.84
CA ASP A 66 15.50 8.55 -4.72
C ASP A 66 16.13 7.45 -3.85
N LYS A 67 17.26 6.92 -4.35
CA LYS A 67 17.99 5.83 -3.68
C LYS A 67 18.46 6.22 -2.28
N ALA A 68 18.86 7.47 -2.10
CA ALA A 68 19.37 7.94 -0.81
C ALA A 68 18.27 7.96 0.26
N ALA A 69 17.06 8.45 -0.09
CA ALA A 69 15.91 8.39 0.80
C ALA A 69 15.49 6.94 1.07
N PHE A 70 15.45 6.09 0.03
CA PHE A 70 15.13 4.67 0.19
C PHE A 70 16.05 3.97 1.19
N GLU A 71 17.36 4.14 1.04
CA GLU A 71 18.36 3.53 1.94
C GLU A 71 18.24 4.07 3.37
N SER A 72 17.98 5.37 3.53
CA SER A 72 17.80 5.99 4.84
C SER A 72 16.54 5.48 5.56
N ILE A 73 15.41 5.38 4.84
CA ILE A 73 14.14 4.86 5.38
C ILE A 73 14.30 3.38 5.75
N LEU A 74 14.87 2.58 4.85
CA LEU A 74 15.08 1.16 5.08
C LEU A 74 15.96 0.92 6.33
N ALA A 75 17.06 1.65 6.44
CA ALA A 75 17.96 1.53 7.58
C ALA A 75 17.28 1.95 8.90
N TRP A 76 16.47 3.02 8.86
CA TRP A 76 15.73 3.45 10.05
C TRP A 76 14.69 2.40 10.47
N THR A 77 13.91 1.89 9.52
CA THR A 77 12.90 0.85 9.72
C THR A 77 13.54 -0.42 10.32
N GLU A 78 14.61 -0.89 9.72
CA GLU A 78 15.31 -2.10 10.16
C GLU A 78 15.84 -1.96 11.59
N ASN A 79 16.49 -0.83 11.89
CA ASN A 79 17.13 -0.62 13.18
C ASN A 79 16.14 -0.33 14.32
N ASN A 80 15.02 0.32 14.04
CA ASN A 80 14.11 0.80 15.08
C ASN A 80 12.83 -0.04 15.21
N LEU A 81 12.38 -0.70 14.13
CA LEU A 81 11.14 -1.49 14.15
C LEU A 81 11.38 -3.01 14.08
N ALA A 82 12.54 -3.48 13.58
CA ALA A 82 12.81 -4.88 13.30
C ALA A 82 14.10 -5.40 13.97
N GLU A 83 14.46 -4.86 15.12
CA GLU A 83 15.61 -5.30 15.93
C GLU A 83 16.93 -5.36 15.14
N GLY A 84 17.08 -4.55 14.08
CA GLY A 84 18.25 -4.47 13.22
C GLY A 84 18.29 -5.50 12.09
N ASP A 85 17.26 -6.36 11.93
CA ASP A 85 17.29 -7.41 10.90
C ASP A 85 15.91 -7.80 10.41
N LEU A 86 15.46 -7.19 9.31
CA LEU A 86 14.20 -7.50 8.63
C LEU A 86 14.13 -8.94 8.08
N THR A 87 15.25 -9.65 7.99
CA THR A 87 15.23 -11.06 7.55
C THR A 87 14.82 -12.01 8.65
N LYS A 88 14.82 -11.56 9.90
CA LYS A 88 14.48 -12.36 11.09
C LYS A 88 13.25 -11.86 11.82
N HIS A 89 13.00 -10.55 11.76
CA HIS A 89 11.96 -9.87 12.54
C HIS A 89 11.02 -9.09 11.63
N GLN A 90 9.72 -9.33 11.79
CA GLN A 90 8.69 -8.46 11.20
C GLN A 90 8.69 -7.12 11.96
N PRO A 91 8.59 -5.97 11.27
CA PRO A 91 8.58 -4.67 11.93
C PRO A 91 7.44 -4.54 12.94
N ALA A 92 7.74 -3.97 14.11
CA ALA A 92 6.72 -3.48 15.01
C ALA A 92 5.91 -2.36 14.32
N TRP A 93 4.57 -2.41 14.46
CA TRP A 93 3.75 -1.47 13.70
C TRP A 93 3.77 -0.04 14.24
N LEU A 94 4.10 0.16 15.55
CA LEU A 94 4.00 1.46 16.19
C LEU A 94 5.24 1.80 17.03
N TRP A 95 5.85 2.92 16.72
CA TRP A 95 6.95 3.52 17.47
C TRP A 95 6.64 4.98 17.78
N GLY A 96 7.20 5.52 18.88
CA GLY A 96 6.95 6.90 19.26
C GLY A 96 7.49 7.23 20.63
N ARG A 97 7.09 8.38 21.15
CA ARG A 97 7.45 8.84 22.49
C ARG A 97 6.48 8.28 23.52
N ARG A 98 6.99 7.61 24.55
CA ARG A 98 6.20 7.30 25.75
C ARG A 98 5.77 8.60 26.45
N THR A 99 4.59 8.56 27.11
CA THR A 99 4.04 9.68 27.86
C THR A 99 4.88 10.04 29.08
N ALA A 100 4.75 11.29 29.56
CA ALA A 100 5.67 11.97 30.46
C ALA A 100 5.94 11.30 31.83
N ASP A 101 5.04 10.46 32.32
CA ASP A 101 5.16 9.83 33.65
C ASP A 101 6.28 8.77 33.72
N GLU A 102 6.79 8.31 32.57
CA GLU A 102 7.86 7.30 32.44
C GLU A 102 9.19 7.86 31.93
N GLY A 103 9.31 9.18 31.80
CA GLY A 103 10.43 9.85 31.13
C GLY A 103 10.24 9.90 29.60
N ALA A 104 10.89 10.87 28.93
CA ALA A 104 10.80 11.06 27.47
C ALA A 104 11.63 10.01 26.73
N LEU A 105 11.15 8.77 26.70
CA LEU A 105 11.83 7.67 25.99
C LEU A 105 11.17 7.44 24.63
N TRP A 106 11.97 7.45 23.57
CA TRP A 106 11.59 7.04 22.24
C TRP A 106 11.76 5.52 22.10
N THR A 107 10.67 4.81 21.76
CA THR A 107 10.68 3.34 21.75
C THR A 107 9.53 2.76 20.91
N ILE A 108 9.56 1.45 20.70
CA ILE A 108 8.40 0.69 20.23
C ILE A 108 7.29 0.82 21.27
N LEU A 109 6.11 1.23 20.82
CA LEU A 109 4.90 1.40 21.62
C LEU A 109 3.98 0.16 21.56
N ASP A 110 4.01 -0.55 20.44
CA ASP A 110 3.33 -1.82 20.23
C ASP A 110 4.22 -2.73 19.36
N THR A 111 4.53 -3.91 19.87
CA THR A 111 5.43 -4.89 19.23
C THR A 111 4.75 -5.77 18.21
N ASN A 112 3.41 -5.70 18.04
CA ASN A 112 2.74 -6.44 16.97
C ASN A 112 3.23 -5.92 15.61
N ASN A 113 3.10 -6.73 14.57
CA ASN A 113 3.34 -6.26 13.21
C ASN A 113 2.03 -5.81 12.54
N ALA A 114 2.15 -5.12 11.41
CA ALA A 114 1.06 -4.86 10.48
C ALA A 114 1.40 -5.49 9.13
N ALA A 115 0.67 -6.55 8.77
CA ALA A 115 1.03 -7.39 7.63
C ALA A 115 0.97 -6.66 6.27
N ASP A 116 0.13 -5.63 6.15
CA ASP A 116 0.11 -4.77 4.96
C ASP A 116 1.42 -4.02 4.79
N SER A 117 1.93 -3.45 5.88
CA SER A 117 3.21 -2.74 5.89
C SER A 117 4.36 -3.67 5.55
N ASP A 118 4.38 -4.87 6.14
CA ASP A 118 5.39 -5.89 5.86
C ASP A 118 5.37 -6.27 4.36
N MET A 119 4.16 -6.43 3.78
CA MET A 119 4.02 -6.69 2.33
C MET A 119 4.52 -5.52 1.49
N TRP A 120 4.20 -4.27 1.84
CA TRP A 120 4.65 -3.10 1.10
C TRP A 120 6.18 -2.94 1.17
N ILE A 121 6.83 -3.19 2.33
CA ILE A 121 8.29 -3.18 2.46
C ILE A 121 8.90 -4.27 1.57
N ALA A 122 8.40 -5.50 1.65
CA ALA A 122 8.89 -6.60 0.84
C ALA A 122 8.71 -6.32 -0.67
N TYR A 123 7.58 -5.74 -1.07
CA TYR A 123 7.31 -5.35 -2.45
C TYR A 123 8.28 -4.25 -2.92
N ALA A 124 8.48 -3.21 -2.13
CA ALA A 124 9.41 -2.14 -2.46
C ALA A 124 10.86 -2.67 -2.61
N LEU A 125 11.27 -3.62 -1.75
CA LEU A 125 12.56 -4.28 -1.84
C LEU A 125 12.68 -5.17 -3.09
N LEU A 126 11.67 -5.95 -3.45
CA LEU A 126 11.67 -6.75 -4.69
C LEU A 126 11.85 -5.87 -5.92
N GLU A 127 11.07 -4.80 -6.00
CA GLU A 127 11.08 -3.93 -7.16
C GLU A 127 12.33 -3.04 -7.21
N ALA A 128 12.82 -2.54 -6.06
CA ALA A 128 14.10 -1.85 -5.98
C ALA A 128 15.27 -2.78 -6.35
N GLY A 129 15.22 -4.03 -5.88
CA GLY A 129 16.20 -5.06 -6.21
C GLY A 129 16.29 -5.32 -7.71
N ARG A 130 15.14 -5.44 -8.37
CA ARG A 130 15.02 -5.61 -9.82
C ARG A 130 15.47 -4.37 -10.59
N LEU A 131 14.93 -3.19 -10.24
CA LEU A 131 15.15 -1.94 -10.96
C LEU A 131 16.57 -1.37 -10.78
N TRP A 132 17.16 -1.57 -9.62
CA TRP A 132 18.49 -1.03 -9.29
C TRP A 132 19.59 -2.09 -9.31
N ASN A 133 19.28 -3.34 -9.69
CA ASN A 133 20.21 -4.47 -9.70
C ASN A 133 20.86 -4.70 -8.31
N ARG A 134 20.00 -4.80 -7.27
CA ARG A 134 20.36 -5.00 -5.87
C ARG A 134 19.88 -6.37 -5.37
N PRO A 135 20.65 -7.45 -5.60
CA PRO A 135 20.27 -8.82 -5.21
C PRO A 135 20.13 -8.98 -3.69
N ASP A 136 20.80 -8.17 -2.90
CA ASP A 136 20.66 -8.11 -1.44
C ASP A 136 19.23 -7.67 -1.03
N TYR A 137 18.61 -6.73 -1.74
CA TYR A 137 17.21 -6.35 -1.50
C TYR A 137 16.25 -7.49 -1.85
N VAL A 138 16.48 -8.20 -2.95
CA VAL A 138 15.67 -9.37 -3.32
C VAL A 138 15.77 -10.45 -2.25
N THR A 139 16.96 -10.75 -1.75
CA THR A 139 17.18 -11.72 -0.67
C THR A 139 16.43 -11.32 0.61
N LYS A 140 16.50 -10.04 0.99
CA LYS A 140 15.78 -9.51 2.16
C LYS A 140 14.26 -9.63 1.98
N ALA A 141 13.73 -9.29 0.81
CA ALA A 141 12.32 -9.41 0.49
C ALA A 141 11.83 -10.86 0.58
N HIS A 142 12.57 -11.82 0.05
CA HIS A 142 12.20 -13.24 0.15
C HIS A 142 12.18 -13.73 1.61
N ALA A 143 13.10 -13.27 2.45
CA ALA A 143 13.08 -13.59 3.87
C ALA A 143 11.83 -13.01 4.57
N MET A 144 11.47 -11.74 4.28
CA MET A 144 10.23 -11.13 4.79
C MET A 144 8.98 -11.88 4.31
N MET A 145 8.92 -12.27 3.04
CA MET A 145 7.83 -13.09 2.50
C MET A 145 7.71 -14.43 3.24
N ALA A 146 8.84 -15.06 3.60
CA ALA A 146 8.85 -16.29 4.37
C ALA A 146 8.34 -16.10 5.82
N LEU A 147 8.60 -14.95 6.43
CA LEU A 147 8.03 -14.58 7.74
C LEU A 147 6.51 -14.39 7.65
N LEU A 148 6.03 -13.62 6.67
CA LEU A 148 4.61 -13.39 6.43
C LEU A 148 3.81 -14.69 6.22
N LYS A 149 4.39 -15.70 5.55
CA LYS A 149 3.71 -16.99 5.34
C LYS A 149 3.32 -17.72 6.64
N LYS A 150 3.96 -17.43 7.75
CA LYS A 150 3.61 -18.00 9.05
C LYS A 150 2.25 -17.54 9.56
N ASP A 151 1.80 -16.38 9.09
CA ASP A 151 0.55 -15.73 9.48
C ASP A 151 -0.60 -16.02 8.47
N VAL A 152 -0.38 -16.91 7.50
CA VAL A 152 -1.43 -17.36 6.57
C VAL A 152 -2.34 -18.38 7.28
N ARG A 153 -3.65 -18.22 7.07
CA ARG A 153 -4.68 -19.13 7.59
C ARG A 153 -5.62 -19.56 6.47
N THR A 154 -6.00 -20.83 6.49
CA THR A 154 -7.01 -21.36 5.57
C THR A 154 -8.39 -21.26 6.20
N VAL A 155 -9.29 -20.50 5.56
CA VAL A 155 -10.68 -20.35 5.94
C VAL A 155 -11.56 -21.06 4.90
N LYS A 156 -12.43 -21.96 5.34
CA LYS A 156 -13.34 -22.72 4.45
C LYS A 156 -14.16 -21.76 3.59
N ASN A 157 -14.35 -22.09 2.32
CA ASN A 157 -15.05 -21.27 1.32
C ASN A 157 -14.41 -19.89 1.02
N LEU A 158 -13.36 -19.50 1.73
CA LEU A 158 -12.57 -18.30 1.44
C LEU A 158 -11.21 -18.69 0.85
N GLY A 159 -10.56 -19.71 1.38
CA GLY A 159 -9.22 -20.13 1.03
C GLY A 159 -8.17 -19.52 1.95
N ASP A 160 -6.94 -19.45 1.48
CA ASP A 160 -5.85 -18.90 2.26
C ASP A 160 -5.93 -17.37 2.32
N VAL A 161 -5.79 -16.83 3.52
CA VAL A 161 -5.78 -15.38 3.81
C VAL A 161 -4.64 -15.07 4.75
N LEU A 162 -4.07 -13.88 4.62
CA LEU A 162 -3.05 -13.37 5.51
C LEU A 162 -3.72 -12.65 6.68
N LEU A 163 -3.35 -13.01 7.92
CA LEU A 163 -3.79 -12.27 9.10
C LEU A 163 -3.19 -10.86 9.10
N PRO A 164 -3.90 -9.85 9.62
CA PRO A 164 -3.41 -8.47 9.70
C PRO A 164 -2.18 -8.27 10.59
N GLY A 165 -1.91 -9.22 11.47
CA GLY A 165 -0.76 -9.25 12.36
C GLY A 165 -0.72 -10.55 13.16
N ARG A 166 0.37 -10.77 13.89
CA ARG A 166 0.60 -12.03 14.64
C ARG A 166 -0.34 -12.23 15.82
N VAL A 167 -0.81 -11.15 16.43
CA VAL A 167 -1.59 -11.20 17.68
C VAL A 167 -2.92 -10.47 17.50
N GLY A 168 -4.00 -11.08 18.01
CA GLY A 168 -5.32 -10.44 18.12
C GLY A 168 -6.28 -10.63 16.94
N PHE A 169 -5.88 -11.32 15.88
CA PHE A 169 -6.68 -11.47 14.66
C PHE A 169 -7.26 -12.87 14.43
N GLU A 170 -6.93 -13.81 15.29
CA GLU A 170 -7.51 -15.16 15.31
C GLU A 170 -8.09 -15.46 16.69
N ASN A 171 -9.36 -15.86 16.77
CA ASN A 171 -10.03 -16.17 18.02
C ASN A 171 -11.06 -17.30 17.83
N GLN A 172 -10.96 -18.38 18.64
CA GLN A 172 -11.93 -19.49 18.76
C GLN A 172 -12.50 -19.97 17.41
N GLY A 173 -11.68 -19.89 16.33
CA GLY A 173 -12.06 -20.36 14.99
C GLY A 173 -12.69 -19.32 14.09
N SER A 174 -12.58 -18.05 14.45
CA SER A 174 -12.83 -16.92 13.57
C SER A 174 -11.52 -16.18 13.26
N VAL A 175 -11.48 -15.49 12.12
CA VAL A 175 -10.38 -14.61 11.73
C VAL A 175 -10.94 -13.20 11.48
N LYS A 176 -10.31 -12.19 12.09
CA LYS A 176 -10.60 -10.77 11.83
C LYS A 176 -9.62 -10.28 10.77
N LEU A 177 -10.14 -9.80 9.65
CA LEU A 177 -9.37 -9.37 8.50
C LEU A 177 -9.63 -7.90 8.21
N ASN A 178 -8.67 -7.25 7.56
CA ASN A 178 -8.80 -5.90 7.03
C ASN A 178 -8.70 -5.95 5.50
N PRO A 179 -9.76 -5.62 4.74
CA PRO A 179 -9.72 -5.66 3.28
C PRO A 179 -8.65 -4.74 2.67
N SER A 180 -8.32 -3.61 3.32
CA SER A 180 -7.26 -2.73 2.83
C SER A 180 -5.84 -3.32 3.00
N TYR A 181 -5.71 -4.40 3.77
CA TYR A 181 -4.45 -5.14 3.93
C TYR A 181 -4.21 -6.17 2.82
N ALA A 182 -5.03 -6.20 1.78
CA ALA A 182 -4.94 -7.14 0.67
C ALA A 182 -4.72 -6.44 -0.70
N PRO A 183 -3.60 -5.72 -0.91
CA PRO A 183 -3.26 -5.18 -2.23
C PRO A 183 -2.93 -6.33 -3.18
N LEU A 184 -3.89 -6.70 -4.05
CA LEU A 184 -3.81 -7.90 -4.89
C LEU A 184 -2.62 -7.89 -5.86
N PHE A 185 -2.17 -6.74 -6.30
CA PHE A 185 -0.99 -6.63 -7.16
C PHE A 185 0.30 -7.01 -6.43
N ILE A 186 0.41 -6.72 -5.11
CA ILE A 186 1.55 -7.17 -4.30
C ILE A 186 1.52 -8.69 -4.14
N LEU A 187 0.35 -9.25 -3.80
CA LEU A 187 0.20 -10.70 -3.68
C LEU A 187 0.48 -11.41 -5.00
N LYS A 188 0.08 -10.81 -6.14
CA LYS A 188 0.40 -11.36 -7.47
C LYS A 188 1.91 -11.29 -7.76
N ARG A 189 2.56 -10.20 -7.37
CA ARG A 189 4.01 -10.07 -7.46
C ARG A 189 4.73 -11.12 -6.61
N PHE A 190 4.23 -11.38 -5.41
CA PHE A 190 4.77 -12.45 -4.55
C PHE A 190 4.57 -13.83 -5.15
N ALA A 191 3.41 -14.09 -5.77
CA ALA A 191 3.13 -15.35 -6.45
C ALA A 191 4.06 -15.59 -7.65
N ALA A 192 4.53 -14.53 -8.30
CA ALA A 192 5.54 -14.64 -9.38
C ALA A 192 6.94 -15.04 -8.84
N GLU A 193 7.24 -14.76 -7.56
CA GLU A 193 8.48 -15.20 -6.90
C GLU A 193 8.33 -16.58 -6.24
N ASP A 194 7.16 -16.84 -5.64
CA ASP A 194 6.87 -18.08 -4.92
C ASP A 194 5.39 -18.46 -5.15
N PRO A 195 5.13 -19.52 -5.96
CA PRO A 195 3.76 -19.95 -6.32
C PRO A 195 2.83 -20.23 -5.13
N ALA A 196 3.36 -20.47 -3.92
CA ALA A 196 2.53 -20.65 -2.72
C ALA A 196 1.68 -19.41 -2.40
N TRP A 197 2.04 -18.22 -2.86
CA TRP A 197 1.26 -17.00 -2.68
C TRP A 197 0.02 -16.91 -3.59
N GLU A 198 -0.09 -17.76 -4.62
CA GLU A 198 -1.25 -17.76 -5.51
C GLU A 198 -2.54 -18.12 -4.76
N SER A 199 -2.47 -19.03 -3.78
CA SER A 199 -3.61 -19.40 -2.93
C SER A 199 -4.04 -18.23 -2.02
N VAL A 200 -3.07 -17.46 -1.50
CA VAL A 200 -3.32 -16.27 -0.67
C VAL A 200 -3.93 -15.15 -1.52
N TRP A 201 -3.40 -14.94 -2.72
CA TRP A 201 -3.99 -13.99 -3.68
C TRP A 201 -5.46 -14.33 -4.00
N ALA A 202 -5.74 -15.60 -4.32
CA ALA A 202 -7.10 -16.05 -4.63
C ALA A 202 -8.05 -15.94 -3.44
N GLY A 203 -7.59 -16.27 -2.22
CA GLY A 203 -8.36 -16.11 -0.99
C GLY A 203 -8.63 -14.63 -0.68
N SER A 204 -7.64 -13.78 -0.86
CA SER A 204 -7.77 -12.32 -0.68
C SER A 204 -8.76 -11.71 -1.67
N LEU A 205 -8.75 -12.10 -2.94
CA LEU A 205 -9.76 -11.66 -3.91
C LEU A 205 -11.17 -12.05 -3.47
N ARG A 206 -11.37 -13.31 -3.03
CA ARG A 206 -12.68 -13.75 -2.50
C ARG A 206 -13.08 -12.94 -1.27
N MET A 207 -12.15 -12.69 -0.36
CA MET A 207 -12.38 -11.87 0.83
C MET A 207 -12.85 -10.46 0.45
N LEU A 208 -12.16 -9.78 -0.46
CA LEU A 208 -12.53 -8.45 -0.94
C LEU A 208 -13.94 -8.40 -1.53
N LEU A 209 -14.27 -9.35 -2.41
CA LEU A 209 -15.58 -9.39 -3.06
C LEU A 209 -16.71 -9.74 -2.08
N ARG A 210 -16.47 -10.61 -1.12
CA ARG A 210 -17.50 -11.07 -0.17
C ARG A 210 -17.71 -10.09 0.98
N SER A 211 -16.70 -9.36 1.41
CA SER A 211 -16.82 -8.36 2.48
C SER A 211 -17.58 -7.11 2.06
N ALA A 212 -17.72 -6.86 0.76
CA ALA A 212 -18.35 -5.66 0.21
C ALA A 212 -19.53 -6.00 -0.73
N PRO A 213 -20.59 -6.68 -0.26
CA PRO A 213 -21.70 -7.13 -1.13
C PRO A 213 -22.41 -5.95 -1.82
N ASP A 214 -22.54 -4.82 -1.15
CA ASP A 214 -23.17 -3.60 -1.63
C ASP A 214 -22.19 -2.60 -2.26
N GLY A 215 -20.93 -3.02 -2.47
CA GLY A 215 -19.87 -2.22 -3.10
C GLY A 215 -19.13 -1.28 -2.13
N PHE A 216 -19.39 -1.40 -0.83
CA PHE A 216 -18.69 -0.65 0.21
C PHE A 216 -17.86 -1.59 1.06
N SER A 217 -16.53 -1.38 1.04
CA SER A 217 -15.59 -2.15 1.84
C SER A 217 -15.75 -1.81 3.31
N PRO A 218 -15.68 -2.79 4.24
CA PRO A 218 -15.56 -2.53 5.66
C PRO A 218 -14.14 -2.11 6.02
N ASP A 219 -13.98 -1.41 7.16
CA ASP A 219 -12.67 -1.23 7.79
C ASP A 219 -12.14 -2.57 8.32
N TRP A 220 -13.01 -3.35 8.94
CA TRP A 220 -12.71 -4.69 9.44
C TRP A 220 -13.85 -5.65 9.15
N VAL A 221 -13.53 -6.93 8.99
CA VAL A 221 -14.50 -8.01 8.78
C VAL A 221 -14.06 -9.28 9.48
N THR A 222 -14.97 -9.94 10.18
CA THR A 222 -14.70 -11.21 10.85
C THR A 222 -15.38 -12.36 10.10
N PHE A 223 -14.60 -13.38 9.75
CA PHE A 223 -15.09 -14.62 9.16
C PHE A 223 -14.99 -15.76 10.15
N ASP A 224 -16.04 -16.59 10.23
CA ASP A 224 -15.98 -17.86 10.98
C ASP A 224 -15.22 -18.94 10.19
N ARG A 225 -15.09 -20.13 10.78
CA ARG A 225 -14.43 -21.29 10.14
C ARG A 225 -15.08 -21.73 8.83
N GLU A 226 -16.38 -21.42 8.65
CA GLU A 226 -17.15 -21.71 7.45
C GLU A 226 -17.00 -20.59 6.38
N GLY A 227 -16.28 -19.51 6.69
CA GLY A 227 -16.10 -18.36 5.84
C GLY A 227 -17.37 -17.49 5.76
N ARG A 228 -18.23 -17.51 6.76
CA ARG A 228 -19.38 -16.60 6.87
C ARG A 228 -18.95 -15.37 7.65
N ILE A 229 -19.44 -14.20 7.24
CA ILE A 229 -19.29 -12.98 8.03
C ILE A 229 -20.18 -13.14 9.27
N VAL A 230 -19.58 -13.10 10.47
CA VAL A 230 -20.28 -13.46 11.71
C VAL A 230 -20.74 -12.28 12.51
N ASP A 231 -20.09 -11.14 12.37
CA ASP A 231 -20.46 -9.99 13.19
C ASP A 231 -20.34 -8.69 12.39
N ARG A 232 -21.46 -8.01 12.25
CA ARG A 232 -21.56 -6.63 11.79
C ARG A 232 -22.18 -5.73 12.88
N ALA A 233 -22.43 -6.27 14.08
CA ALA A 233 -22.82 -5.49 15.23
C ALA A 233 -21.63 -4.78 15.88
N ASP A 234 -20.43 -5.34 15.74
CA ASP A 234 -19.19 -4.64 16.06
C ASP A 234 -19.04 -3.38 15.21
N GLU A 235 -18.80 -2.25 15.84
CA GLU A 235 -18.77 -0.94 15.20
C GLU A 235 -17.74 -0.89 14.06
N ASP A 236 -16.55 -1.46 14.26
CA ASP A 236 -15.47 -1.50 13.29
C ASP A 236 -15.84 -2.35 12.05
N SER A 237 -16.57 -3.46 12.25
CA SER A 237 -17.00 -4.35 11.16
C SER A 237 -18.22 -3.82 10.41
N ALA A 238 -19.02 -2.95 11.06
CA ALA A 238 -20.20 -2.33 10.47
C ALA A 238 -19.90 -1.00 9.74
N VAL A 239 -18.65 -0.61 9.64
CA VAL A 239 -18.21 0.68 9.12
C VAL A 239 -17.15 0.51 8.04
N GLY A 240 -17.30 1.29 6.96
CA GLY A 240 -16.24 1.56 5.99
C GLY A 240 -15.81 3.02 6.08
N SER A 241 -14.54 3.28 6.41
CA SER A 241 -13.99 4.62 6.63
C SER A 241 -12.50 4.68 6.28
N TYR A 242 -11.65 5.06 7.22
CA TYR A 242 -10.22 5.34 7.01
C TYR A 242 -9.38 4.12 6.62
N ASN A 243 -9.74 2.90 7.06
CA ASN A 243 -9.10 1.70 6.53
C ASN A 243 -9.66 1.35 5.15
N ALA A 244 -10.98 1.24 5.05
CA ALA A 244 -11.69 0.80 3.86
C ALA A 244 -11.36 1.63 2.61
N ILE A 245 -11.08 2.92 2.76
CA ILE A 245 -10.83 3.83 1.63
C ILE A 245 -9.62 3.38 0.80
N ARG A 246 -8.61 2.77 1.41
CA ARG A 246 -7.43 2.26 0.71
C ARG A 246 -7.75 1.05 -0.19
N THR A 247 -8.80 0.30 0.12
CA THR A 247 -9.24 -0.83 -0.72
C THR A 247 -9.54 -0.39 -2.14
N TYR A 248 -10.16 0.79 -2.32
CA TYR A 248 -10.48 1.34 -3.64
C TYR A 248 -9.23 1.81 -4.37
N LEU A 249 -8.26 2.37 -3.64
CA LEU A 249 -6.96 2.76 -4.21
C LEU A 249 -6.20 1.53 -4.72
N TRP A 250 -6.12 0.47 -3.92
CA TRP A 250 -5.43 -0.77 -4.32
C TRP A 250 -6.14 -1.48 -5.47
N ALA A 251 -7.47 -1.44 -5.52
CA ALA A 251 -8.23 -1.93 -6.67
C ALA A 251 -7.88 -1.14 -7.94
N ALA A 252 -7.76 0.18 -7.82
CA ALA A 252 -7.38 1.05 -8.93
C ALA A 252 -5.92 0.85 -9.39
N MET A 253 -5.03 0.36 -8.53
CA MET A 253 -3.64 0.03 -8.89
C MET A 253 -3.50 -1.33 -9.56
N THR A 254 -4.55 -2.16 -9.56
CA THR A 254 -4.56 -3.43 -10.30
C THR A 254 -4.55 -3.16 -11.81
N ALA A 255 -3.82 -3.97 -12.58
CA ALA A 255 -3.71 -3.82 -14.03
C ALA A 255 -5.09 -3.87 -14.70
N GLU A 256 -5.38 -2.86 -15.52
CA GLU A 256 -6.71 -2.60 -16.10
C GLU A 256 -7.19 -3.69 -17.07
N ASP A 257 -6.27 -4.33 -17.76
CA ASP A 257 -6.51 -5.38 -18.75
C ASP A 257 -6.72 -6.78 -18.15
N THR A 258 -6.93 -6.86 -16.83
CA THR A 258 -7.12 -8.13 -16.12
C THR A 258 -8.58 -8.39 -15.72
N PRO A 259 -9.02 -9.67 -15.71
CA PRO A 259 -10.31 -10.04 -15.14
C PRO A 259 -10.46 -9.64 -13.66
N THR A 260 -9.36 -9.59 -12.93
CA THR A 260 -9.31 -9.15 -11.54
C THR A 260 -9.74 -7.70 -11.40
N PHE A 261 -9.17 -6.80 -12.22
CA PHE A 261 -9.59 -5.40 -12.23
C PHE A 261 -11.07 -5.26 -12.60
N ALA A 262 -11.54 -5.96 -13.63
CA ALA A 262 -12.95 -5.91 -14.05
C ALA A 262 -13.90 -6.28 -12.89
N SER A 263 -13.58 -7.35 -12.15
CA SER A 263 -14.37 -7.79 -10.99
C SER A 263 -14.37 -6.77 -9.83
N LEU A 264 -13.22 -6.14 -9.56
CA LEU A 264 -13.10 -5.12 -8.52
C LEU A 264 -13.80 -3.82 -8.93
N ALA A 265 -13.64 -3.37 -10.17
CA ALA A 265 -14.27 -2.18 -10.71
C ALA A 265 -15.81 -2.29 -10.69
N GLU A 266 -16.34 -3.45 -11.09
CA GLU A 266 -17.78 -3.75 -11.00
C GLU A 266 -18.24 -3.69 -9.53
N ARG A 267 -17.54 -4.39 -8.63
CA ARG A 267 -17.86 -4.46 -7.20
C ARG A 267 -17.87 -3.08 -6.56
N PHE A 268 -16.90 -2.23 -6.87
CA PHE A 268 -16.73 -0.93 -6.22
C PHE A 268 -17.35 0.27 -6.96
N THR A 269 -18.04 0.05 -8.07
CA THR A 269 -18.82 1.09 -8.77
C THR A 269 -19.78 1.86 -7.85
N PRO A 270 -20.45 1.26 -6.83
CA PRO A 270 -21.28 2.02 -5.89
C PRO A 270 -20.53 3.13 -5.14
N MET A 271 -19.26 2.94 -4.78
CA MET A 271 -18.45 3.99 -4.16
C MET A 271 -18.18 5.15 -5.13
N VAL A 272 -17.94 4.88 -6.41
CA VAL A 272 -17.80 5.92 -7.45
C VAL A 272 -19.09 6.71 -7.60
N LYS A 273 -20.24 6.04 -7.61
CA LYS A 273 -21.57 6.68 -7.67
C LYS A 273 -21.86 7.51 -6.41
N ALA A 274 -21.42 7.05 -5.23
CA ALA A 274 -21.51 7.82 -4.00
C ALA A 274 -20.68 9.10 -4.08
N ALA A 275 -19.44 9.00 -4.58
CA ALA A 275 -18.56 10.15 -4.82
C ALA A 275 -19.17 11.14 -5.81
N ARG A 276 -19.84 10.67 -6.87
CA ARG A 276 -20.60 11.53 -7.80
C ARG A 276 -21.69 12.32 -7.08
N ARG A 277 -22.46 11.66 -6.22
CA ARG A 277 -23.58 12.26 -5.51
C ARG A 277 -23.15 13.29 -4.46
N LEU A 278 -22.09 12.98 -3.69
CA LEU A 278 -21.63 13.80 -2.58
C LEU A 278 -20.55 14.81 -2.99
N GLY A 279 -20.04 14.74 -4.23
CA GLY A 279 -18.91 15.53 -4.71
C GLY A 279 -17.54 14.92 -4.45
N ARG A 280 -17.41 14.11 -3.39
CA ARG A 280 -16.27 13.28 -3.01
C ARG A 280 -16.78 11.99 -2.35
N PRO A 281 -15.93 10.93 -2.18
CA PRO A 281 -16.33 9.76 -1.42
C PRO A 281 -16.80 10.13 -0.02
N PRO A 282 -17.80 9.41 0.55
CA PRO A 282 -18.18 9.61 1.95
C PRO A 282 -17.00 9.26 2.85
N GLU A 283 -16.81 10.00 3.94
CA GLU A 283 -15.80 9.67 4.94
C GLU A 283 -16.14 8.40 5.71
N LYS A 284 -17.43 8.18 5.96
CA LYS A 284 -17.95 7.01 6.68
C LYS A 284 -19.20 6.47 6.02
N VAL A 285 -19.25 5.16 5.86
CA VAL A 285 -20.43 4.40 5.40
C VAL A 285 -20.81 3.42 6.50
N ASN A 286 -22.08 3.46 6.95
CA ASN A 286 -22.64 2.39 7.77
C ASN A 286 -23.03 1.22 6.86
N LEU A 287 -22.42 0.06 7.03
CA LEU A 287 -22.59 -1.08 6.13
C LEU A 287 -23.91 -1.85 6.32
N ASN A 288 -24.63 -1.60 7.41
CA ASN A 288 -25.93 -2.22 7.66
C ASN A 288 -27.09 -1.43 7.06
N THR A 289 -26.97 -0.09 7.08
CA THR A 289 -28.04 0.81 6.62
C THR A 289 -27.70 1.51 5.31
N LEU A 290 -26.46 1.45 4.87
CA LEU A 290 -25.86 2.19 3.75
C LEU A 290 -25.96 3.71 3.93
N ALA A 291 -26.19 4.17 5.16
CA ALA A 291 -26.14 5.58 5.50
C ALA A 291 -24.71 6.12 5.36
N MET A 292 -24.60 7.29 4.77
CA MET A 292 -23.32 7.96 4.51
C MET A 292 -23.33 9.30 5.22
N ASN A 293 -22.19 9.63 5.83
CA ASN A 293 -21.99 10.96 6.39
C ASN A 293 -21.51 11.96 5.30
N HIS A 294 -20.91 13.06 5.73
CA HIS A 294 -20.33 14.10 4.86
C HIS A 294 -19.22 13.55 3.92
N ALA A 295 -18.90 14.33 2.92
CA ALA A 295 -17.80 14.03 1.99
C ALA A 295 -16.43 14.02 2.72
N GLY A 296 -15.62 13.01 2.43
CA GLY A 296 -14.27 12.86 2.95
C GLY A 296 -13.30 13.92 2.39
N ASN A 297 -12.07 13.89 2.89
CA ASN A 297 -11.01 14.83 2.51
C ASN A 297 -10.41 14.54 1.10
N ALA A 298 -9.36 15.28 0.73
CA ALA A 298 -8.68 15.11 -0.57
C ALA A 298 -8.02 13.73 -0.73
N GLY A 299 -7.53 13.13 0.35
CA GLY A 299 -6.99 11.76 0.33
C GLY A 299 -8.05 10.73 -0.05
N PHE A 300 -9.26 10.86 0.52
CA PHE A 300 -10.41 10.03 0.12
C PHE A 300 -10.77 10.22 -1.35
N ALA A 301 -10.75 11.47 -1.84
CA ALA A 301 -10.95 11.75 -3.26
C ALA A 301 -9.90 11.04 -4.13
N GLY A 302 -8.65 11.06 -3.72
CA GLY A 302 -7.54 10.39 -4.40
C GLY A 302 -7.72 8.88 -4.51
N CYS A 303 -8.20 8.24 -3.44
CA CYS A 303 -8.39 6.79 -3.43
C CYS A 303 -9.43 6.29 -4.44
N VAL A 304 -10.37 7.14 -4.86
CA VAL A 304 -11.45 6.76 -5.79
C VAL A 304 -11.25 7.36 -7.20
N LEU A 305 -10.30 8.30 -7.35
CA LEU A 305 -10.04 9.02 -8.60
C LEU A 305 -9.83 8.06 -9.79
N GLU A 306 -8.89 7.15 -9.68
CA GLU A 306 -8.56 6.23 -10.77
C GLU A 306 -9.67 5.23 -11.09
N LEU A 307 -10.40 4.75 -10.09
CA LEU A 307 -11.60 3.94 -10.31
C LEU A 307 -12.67 4.73 -11.07
N ALA A 308 -12.91 6.00 -10.70
CA ALA A 308 -13.86 6.87 -11.38
C ALA A 308 -13.43 7.10 -12.84
N ARG A 309 -12.13 7.35 -13.09
CA ARG A 309 -11.57 7.55 -14.44
C ARG A 309 -11.81 6.32 -15.34
N ARG A 310 -11.75 5.12 -14.77
CA ARG A 310 -11.93 3.85 -15.49
C ARG A 310 -13.39 3.34 -15.48
N THR A 311 -14.29 4.03 -14.80
CA THR A 311 -15.72 3.68 -14.80
C THR A 311 -16.44 4.40 -15.94
N PRO A 312 -17.12 3.68 -16.86
CA PRO A 312 -17.83 4.30 -17.97
C PRO A 312 -18.86 5.33 -17.49
N GLY A 313 -18.85 6.52 -18.12
CA GLY A 313 -19.77 7.62 -17.82
C GLY A 313 -19.43 8.45 -16.57
N GLU A 314 -18.28 8.20 -15.90
CA GLU A 314 -17.89 8.91 -14.68
C GLU A 314 -16.73 9.90 -14.88
N THR A 315 -16.44 10.31 -16.11
CA THR A 315 -15.37 11.29 -16.43
C THR A 315 -15.51 12.58 -15.61
N ALA A 316 -16.72 13.16 -15.55
CA ALA A 316 -16.95 14.38 -14.77
C ALA A 316 -16.74 14.17 -13.25
N THR A 317 -17.00 12.98 -12.74
CA THR A 317 -16.69 12.59 -11.35
C THR A 317 -15.16 12.54 -11.16
N ALA A 318 -14.44 11.86 -12.06
CA ALA A 318 -12.98 11.78 -12.01
C ALA A 318 -12.33 13.17 -12.05
N ASP A 319 -12.79 14.08 -12.94
CA ASP A 319 -12.24 15.44 -13.03
C ASP A 319 -12.45 16.26 -11.76
N ARG A 320 -13.60 16.10 -11.10
CA ARG A 320 -13.88 16.72 -9.81
C ARG A 320 -12.98 16.17 -8.70
N LEU A 321 -12.79 14.85 -8.65
CA LEU A 321 -11.90 14.22 -7.68
C LEU A 321 -10.45 14.64 -7.92
N ARG A 322 -10.00 14.72 -9.18
CA ARG A 322 -8.68 15.24 -9.55
C ARG A 322 -8.47 16.68 -9.07
N THR A 323 -9.47 17.56 -9.27
CA THR A 323 -9.41 18.94 -8.76
C THR A 323 -9.27 18.97 -7.24
N ALA A 324 -10.02 18.14 -6.51
CA ALA A 324 -9.92 18.07 -5.05
C ALA A 324 -8.55 17.59 -4.57
N VAL A 325 -7.93 16.63 -5.26
CA VAL A 325 -6.57 16.15 -4.96
C VAL A 325 -5.53 17.22 -5.32
N ALA A 326 -5.65 17.88 -6.47
CA ALA A 326 -4.71 18.91 -6.93
C ALA A 326 -4.73 20.16 -6.04
N SER A 327 -5.88 20.48 -5.42
CA SER A 327 -6.00 21.64 -4.51
C SER A 327 -5.54 21.35 -3.08
N HIS A 328 -5.10 20.14 -2.77
CA HIS A 328 -4.59 19.79 -1.45
C HIS A 328 -3.12 20.16 -1.31
N ASP A 329 -2.82 20.99 -0.32
CA ASP A 329 -1.44 21.31 0.03
C ASP A 329 -0.87 20.23 0.96
N VAL A 330 0.34 19.78 0.68
CA VAL A 330 1.08 18.83 1.53
C VAL A 330 1.57 19.60 2.76
N THR A 331 0.93 19.39 3.91
CA THR A 331 1.28 20.03 5.18
C THR A 331 1.58 19.00 6.26
N ARG A 332 2.29 19.41 7.30
CA ARG A 332 2.67 18.52 8.40
C ARG A 332 1.46 17.94 9.13
N GLU A 333 0.39 18.71 9.29
CA GLU A 333 -0.82 18.33 10.04
C GLU A 333 -1.71 17.33 9.30
N SER A 334 -1.51 17.18 7.99
CA SER A 334 -2.37 16.37 7.11
C SER A 334 -1.73 15.06 6.69
N TYR A 335 -0.88 14.44 7.54
CA TYR A 335 -0.04 13.27 7.21
C TYR A 335 -0.78 12.19 6.39
N TYR A 336 -1.90 11.64 6.90
CA TYR A 336 -2.61 10.57 6.21
C TYR A 336 -3.21 11.01 4.88
N THR A 337 -3.75 12.25 4.81
CA THR A 337 -4.25 12.83 3.56
C THR A 337 -3.12 13.01 2.55
N ASN A 338 -1.94 13.46 3.00
CA ASN A 338 -0.76 13.61 2.15
C ASN A 338 -0.38 12.28 1.50
N VAL A 339 -0.28 11.21 2.28
CA VAL A 339 0.07 9.87 1.78
C VAL A 339 -0.89 9.41 0.69
N LEU A 340 -2.20 9.50 0.93
CA LEU A 340 -3.22 9.08 -0.04
C LEU A 340 -3.20 9.96 -1.30
N ALA A 341 -2.98 11.29 -1.13
CA ALA A 341 -2.87 12.22 -2.24
C ALA A 341 -1.61 11.96 -3.09
N LEU A 342 -0.47 11.59 -2.47
CA LEU A 342 0.75 11.23 -3.20
C LEU A 342 0.53 10.02 -4.10
N PHE A 343 -0.09 8.95 -3.59
CA PHE A 343 -0.46 7.79 -4.42
C PHE A 343 -1.34 8.20 -5.61
N ALA A 344 -2.37 8.99 -5.34
CA ALA A 344 -3.33 9.40 -6.37
C ALA A 344 -2.68 10.27 -7.45
N ARG A 345 -1.86 11.25 -7.07
CA ARG A 345 -1.13 12.12 -8.00
C ARG A 345 -0.11 11.32 -8.82
N ALA A 346 0.64 10.42 -8.16
CA ALA A 346 1.61 9.58 -8.86
C ALA A 346 0.95 8.69 -9.93
N LEU A 347 -0.24 8.16 -9.66
CA LEU A 347 -1.04 7.41 -10.63
C LEU A 347 -1.55 8.29 -11.76
N ASP A 348 -2.18 9.43 -11.44
CA ASP A 348 -2.76 10.35 -12.42
C ASP A 348 -1.68 10.96 -13.35
N GLU A 349 -0.49 11.27 -12.79
CA GLU A 349 0.68 11.73 -13.52
C GLU A 349 1.45 10.63 -14.24
N LYS A 350 1.00 9.37 -14.12
CA LYS A 350 1.65 8.19 -14.72
C LYS A 350 3.11 8.03 -14.32
N ARG A 351 3.46 8.38 -13.08
CA ARG A 351 4.82 8.19 -12.54
C ARG A 351 5.17 6.72 -12.37
N PHE A 352 4.16 5.87 -12.31
CA PHE A 352 4.32 4.42 -12.33
C PHE A 352 3.07 3.75 -12.91
N ARG A 353 3.22 2.50 -13.28
CA ARG A 353 2.13 1.56 -13.53
C ARG A 353 2.50 0.20 -12.96
N ILE A 354 1.50 -0.62 -12.72
CA ILE A 354 1.66 -2.00 -12.27
C ILE A 354 1.06 -2.91 -13.36
N ASP A 355 1.80 -3.95 -13.75
CA ASP A 355 1.34 -4.91 -14.75
C ASP A 355 0.51 -6.07 -14.15
N ALA A 356 0.07 -6.99 -14.99
CA ALA A 356 -0.75 -8.14 -14.59
C ALA A 356 -0.05 -9.10 -13.62
N GLU A 357 1.27 -9.13 -13.62
CA GLU A 357 2.12 -9.92 -12.73
C GLU A 357 2.49 -9.15 -11.44
N GLY A 358 1.97 -7.94 -11.26
CA GLY A 358 2.23 -7.07 -10.11
C GLY A 358 3.58 -6.36 -10.15
N ARG A 359 4.30 -6.36 -11.28
CA ARG A 359 5.58 -5.65 -11.42
C ARG A 359 5.38 -4.16 -11.57
N LEU A 360 6.24 -3.40 -10.89
CA LEU A 360 6.30 -1.94 -11.01
C LEU A 360 7.04 -1.53 -12.29
N HIS A 361 6.44 -0.66 -13.07
CA HIS A 361 7.08 -0.01 -14.22
C HIS A 361 7.17 1.49 -13.99
N LEU A 362 8.35 2.04 -14.19
CA LEU A 362 8.61 3.47 -14.14
C LEU A 362 8.72 4.04 -15.58
N PRO A 363 8.45 5.34 -15.81
CA PRO A 363 8.42 5.93 -17.15
C PRO A 363 9.71 5.74 -17.98
N LEU A 364 10.85 5.49 -17.31
CA LEU A 364 12.15 5.29 -17.95
C LEU A 364 12.40 3.88 -18.48
N GLU A 365 11.56 2.88 -18.12
CA GLU A 365 11.68 1.49 -18.60
C GLU A 365 11.07 1.27 -19.98
N THR A 366 10.38 2.25 -20.56
CA THR A 366 9.67 2.13 -21.84
C THR A 366 10.52 2.51 -23.07
N ARG A 367 11.87 2.54 -22.94
CA ARG A 367 12.80 2.82 -24.06
C ARG A 367 13.74 1.66 -24.34
#